data_c10d13a75f80be438dbec138f2cfdd87
#
_entry.id   c10d13a75f80be438dbec138f2cfdd87
#
_cell.length_a   1.000
_cell.length_b   1.000
_cell.length_c   1.000
_cell.angle_alpha   90.00
_cell.angle_beta   90.00
_cell.angle_gamma   90.00
#
_symmetry.space_group_name_H-M   'P 1'
#
loop_
_entity.id
_entity.type
_entity.pdbx_description
1 polymer ?
#
loop_
_entity_poly.entity_id
_entity_poly.type
_entity_poly.pdbx_seq_one_letter_code
_entity_poly.pdbx_strand_id
1 'polypeptide(L)'
;MRLARRQTNPYQIVLPIFEGPLDLLLHLIHENKLDIYDIPIAQVTEQYLQYLSLMEELDLDIAGEFLVMAATLIEIKSKMLLPPDETADEDENPIDPRAQLVERLIEYQRYKE
;
A
#
# COMPACT_ATOMS: atom_id res chain seq x y z
N MET A 1 -16.47 3.15 -0.34
CA MET A 1 -15.78 2.69 0.87
C MET A 1 -16.80 2.26 1.92
N ARG A 2 -16.65 1.06 2.44
CA ARG A 2 -17.52 0.53 3.48
C ARG A 2 -16.94 0.83 4.85
N LEU A 3 -17.79 0.87 5.87
CA LEU A 3 -17.37 1.07 7.25
C LEU A 3 -17.58 -0.21 8.05
N ALA A 4 -16.56 -0.59 8.83
CA ALA A 4 -16.65 -1.70 9.77
C ALA A 4 -16.92 -1.16 11.17
N ARG A 5 -17.79 -1.86 11.91
CA ARG A 5 -18.16 -1.47 13.25
C ARG A 5 -17.93 -2.63 14.22
N ARG A 6 -17.20 -2.37 15.31
CA ARG A 6 -17.01 -3.35 16.37
C ARG A 6 -18.11 -3.17 17.40
N GLN A 7 -18.95 -4.20 17.59
CA GLN A 7 -20.16 -4.09 18.40
C GLN A 7 -19.98 -4.26 19.91
N THR A 8 -18.81 -4.77 20.35
CA THR A 8 -18.62 -5.14 21.74
C THR A 8 -17.97 -4.06 22.59
N ASN A 9 -17.70 -2.88 22.02
CA ASN A 9 -17.04 -1.79 22.72
C ASN A 9 -18.04 -0.63 22.91
N PRO A 10 -18.18 -0.08 24.15
CA PRO A 10 -19.01 1.10 24.39
C PRO A 10 -18.56 2.31 23.56
N TYR A 11 -17.29 2.36 23.18
CA TYR A 11 -16.77 3.36 22.26
C TYR A 11 -16.72 2.71 20.87
N GLN A 12 -17.73 2.94 20.05
CA GLN A 12 -17.77 2.35 18.72
C GLN A 12 -16.60 2.85 17.87
N ILE A 13 -15.73 1.93 17.47
CA ILE A 13 -14.64 2.23 16.55
C ILE A 13 -15.14 1.90 15.15
N VAL A 14 -15.13 2.89 14.27
CA VAL A 14 -15.52 2.74 12.88
C VAL A 14 -14.29 2.87 12.00
N LEU A 15 -13.98 1.82 11.23
CA LEU A 15 -12.88 1.81 10.29
C LEU A 15 -13.39 1.65 8.88
N PRO A 16 -12.79 2.31 7.89
CA PRO A 16 -13.12 2.04 6.50
C PRO A 16 -12.72 0.61 6.12
N ILE A 17 -13.59 -0.07 5.39
CA ILE A 17 -13.29 -1.37 4.82
C ILE A 17 -12.96 -1.16 3.36
N PHE A 18 -11.83 -1.69 2.94
CA PHE A 18 -11.36 -1.57 1.57
C PHE A 18 -11.62 -2.85 0.79
N GLU A 19 -11.93 -2.70 -0.49
CA GLU A 19 -12.22 -3.84 -1.37
C GLU A 19 -10.97 -4.68 -1.67
N GLY A 20 -9.79 -4.13 -1.41
CA GLY A 20 -8.53 -4.82 -1.59
C GLY A 20 -7.37 -3.92 -1.27
N PRO A 21 -6.14 -4.45 -1.35
CA PRO A 21 -4.94 -3.68 -0.99
C PRO A 21 -4.71 -2.46 -1.89
N LEU A 22 -5.09 -2.52 -3.17
CA LEU A 22 -4.96 -1.36 -4.05
C LEU A 22 -5.89 -0.23 -3.63
N ASP A 23 -7.10 -0.58 -3.16
CA ASP A 23 -8.06 0.40 -2.64
C ASP A 23 -7.49 1.11 -1.41
N LEU A 24 -6.90 0.34 -0.49
CA LEU A 24 -6.24 0.91 0.70
C LEU A 24 -5.09 1.82 0.31
N LEU A 25 -4.25 1.40 -0.64
CA LEU A 25 -3.12 2.23 -1.08
C LEU A 25 -3.59 3.53 -1.72
N LEU A 26 -4.63 3.49 -2.56
CA LEU A 26 -5.20 4.72 -3.14
C LEU A 26 -5.71 5.66 -2.06
N HIS A 27 -6.36 5.10 -1.03
CA HIS A 27 -6.83 5.90 0.10
C HIS A 27 -5.66 6.62 0.78
N LEU A 28 -4.56 5.90 1.07
CA LEU A 28 -3.39 6.50 1.70
C LEU A 28 -2.75 7.56 0.81
N ILE A 29 -2.68 7.30 -0.49
CA ILE A 29 -2.12 8.26 -1.46
C ILE A 29 -2.95 9.54 -1.48
N HIS A 30 -4.28 9.42 -1.55
CA HIS A 30 -5.17 10.59 -1.58
C HIS A 30 -5.17 11.33 -0.26
N GLU A 31 -5.20 10.62 0.86
CA GLU A 31 -5.23 11.24 2.18
C GLU A 31 -3.96 12.03 2.48
N ASN A 32 -2.82 11.54 2.03
CA ASN A 32 -1.53 12.21 2.21
C ASN A 32 -1.19 13.16 1.07
N LYS A 33 -2.10 13.32 0.09
CA LYS A 33 -1.91 14.20 -1.08
C LYS A 33 -0.63 13.88 -1.85
N LEU A 34 -0.40 12.58 -2.05
CA LEU A 34 0.80 12.08 -2.72
C LEU A 34 0.57 11.97 -4.23
N ASP A 35 1.66 12.03 -4.98
CA ASP A 35 1.63 11.84 -6.43
C ASP A 35 1.69 10.34 -6.74
N ILE A 36 0.65 9.83 -7.41
CA ILE A 36 0.57 8.41 -7.78
C ILE A 36 1.71 7.99 -8.71
N TYR A 37 2.27 8.95 -9.47
CA TYR A 37 3.38 8.67 -10.39
C TYR A 37 4.74 8.72 -9.70
N ASP A 38 4.81 9.19 -8.45
CA ASP A 38 6.06 9.29 -7.69
C ASP A 38 5.78 9.05 -6.21
N ILE A 39 5.45 7.81 -5.89
CA ILE A 39 5.04 7.42 -4.55
C ILE A 39 6.24 7.36 -3.60
N PRO A 40 6.20 8.07 -2.46
CA PRO A 40 7.23 7.88 -1.43
C PRO A 40 7.02 6.54 -0.71
N ILE A 41 7.68 5.51 -1.23
CA ILE A 41 7.39 4.12 -0.86
C ILE A 41 7.61 3.84 0.62
N ALA A 42 8.63 4.45 1.24
CA ALA A 42 8.90 4.22 2.66
C ALA A 42 7.73 4.70 3.53
N GLN A 43 7.21 5.90 3.24
CA GLN A 43 6.07 6.47 3.98
C GLN A 43 4.81 5.63 3.79
N VAL A 44 4.51 5.26 2.55
CA VAL A 44 3.29 4.51 2.24
C VAL A 44 3.37 3.11 2.85
N THR A 45 4.53 2.46 2.79
CA THR A 45 4.73 1.15 3.39
C THR A 45 4.49 1.21 4.90
N GLU A 46 5.06 2.19 5.57
CA GLU A 46 4.88 2.36 7.01
C GLU A 46 3.41 2.54 7.38
N GLN A 47 2.71 3.42 6.68
CA GLN A 47 1.29 3.67 6.96
C GLN A 47 0.43 2.45 6.65
N TYR A 48 0.76 1.73 5.58
CA TYR A 48 0.05 0.51 5.23
C TYR A 48 0.18 -0.54 6.34
N LEU A 49 1.40 -0.75 6.85
CA LEU A 49 1.65 -1.70 7.92
C LEU A 49 0.96 -1.28 9.21
N GLN A 50 0.96 0.01 9.53
CA GLN A 50 0.23 0.53 10.69
C GLN A 50 -1.26 0.24 10.60
N TYR A 51 -1.83 0.40 9.39
CA TYR A 51 -3.24 0.10 9.17
C TYR A 51 -3.55 -1.38 9.42
N LEU A 52 -2.70 -2.28 8.90
CA LEU A 52 -2.88 -3.71 9.13
C LEU A 52 -2.74 -4.07 10.61
N SER A 53 -1.79 -3.45 11.32
CA SER A 53 -1.62 -3.67 12.75
C SER A 53 -2.87 -3.23 13.53
N LEU A 54 -3.46 -2.12 13.14
CA LEU A 54 -4.69 -1.64 13.77
C LEU A 54 -5.84 -2.61 13.53
N MET A 55 -5.97 -3.15 12.33
CA MET A 55 -6.98 -4.15 12.04
C MET A 55 -6.80 -5.40 12.90
N GLU A 56 -5.55 -5.83 13.10
CA GLU A 56 -5.23 -6.97 13.94
C GLU A 56 -5.59 -6.69 15.41
N GLU A 57 -5.26 -5.51 15.91
CA GLU A 57 -5.60 -5.12 17.29
C GLU A 57 -7.11 -5.12 17.54
N LEU A 58 -7.89 -4.82 16.51
CA LEU A 58 -9.34 -4.80 16.59
C LEU A 58 -9.98 -6.16 16.29
N ASP A 59 -9.18 -7.22 16.21
CA ASP A 59 -9.62 -8.59 15.91
C ASP A 59 -10.39 -8.69 14.59
N LEU A 60 -10.04 -7.84 13.61
CA LEU A 60 -10.61 -7.91 12.28
C LEU A 60 -9.81 -8.90 11.43
N ASP A 61 -10.53 -9.70 10.65
CA ASP A 61 -9.88 -10.62 9.73
C ASP A 61 -9.18 -9.85 8.62
N ILE A 62 -7.92 -10.21 8.37
CA ILE A 62 -7.13 -9.62 7.30
C ILE A 62 -7.04 -10.63 6.16
N ALA A 63 -7.61 -10.27 5.00
CA ALA A 63 -7.52 -11.14 3.83
C ALA A 63 -6.07 -11.30 3.39
N GLY A 64 -5.75 -12.51 2.91
CA GLY A 64 -4.37 -12.85 2.52
C GLY A 64 -3.78 -11.90 1.48
N GLU A 65 -4.61 -11.36 0.59
CA GLU A 65 -4.15 -10.41 -0.43
C GLU A 65 -3.53 -9.14 0.16
N PHE A 66 -4.00 -8.68 1.34
CA PHE A 66 -3.40 -7.56 2.04
C PHE A 66 -2.00 -7.91 2.55
N LEU A 67 -1.81 -9.14 2.99
CA LEU A 67 -0.52 -9.61 3.48
C LEU A 67 0.48 -9.77 2.33
N VAL A 68 0.03 -10.25 1.18
CA VAL A 68 0.86 -10.32 -0.03
C VAL A 68 1.30 -8.92 -0.45
N MET A 69 0.40 -7.96 -0.42
CA MET A 69 0.76 -6.57 -0.75
C MET A 69 1.76 -6.00 0.25
N ALA A 70 1.62 -6.30 1.54
CA ALA A 70 2.59 -5.87 2.54
C ALA A 70 4.00 -6.36 2.18
N ALA A 71 4.12 -7.65 1.81
CA ALA A 71 5.40 -8.21 1.39
C ALA A 71 5.93 -7.52 0.13
N THR A 72 5.06 -7.21 -0.82
CA THR A 72 5.41 -6.50 -2.04
C THR A 72 5.96 -5.10 -1.73
N LEU A 73 5.31 -4.36 -0.85
CA LEU A 73 5.75 -3.03 -0.45
C LEU A 73 7.10 -3.07 0.24
N ILE A 74 7.30 -4.05 1.14
CA ILE A 74 8.58 -4.23 1.83
C ILE A 74 9.68 -4.54 0.84
N GLU A 75 9.41 -5.41 -0.15
CA GLU A 75 10.38 -5.72 -1.20
C GLU A 75 10.74 -4.49 -2.02
N ILE A 76 9.75 -3.71 -2.44
CA ILE A 76 9.99 -2.47 -3.20
C ILE A 76 10.82 -1.49 -2.37
N LYS A 77 10.44 -1.31 -1.10
CA LYS A 77 11.17 -0.43 -0.20
C LYS A 77 12.64 -0.84 -0.08
N SER A 78 12.89 -2.15 0.08
CA SER A 78 14.26 -2.67 0.16
C SER A 78 15.06 -2.37 -1.09
N LYS A 79 14.45 -2.56 -2.27
CA LYS A 79 15.11 -2.26 -3.54
C LYS A 79 15.40 -0.78 -3.70
N MET A 80 14.51 0.09 -3.24
CA MET A 80 14.71 1.54 -3.30
C MET A 80 15.85 2.02 -2.39
N LEU A 81 16.13 1.28 -1.31
CA LEU A 81 17.18 1.63 -0.35
C LEU A 81 18.56 1.06 -0.71
N LEU A 82 18.60 0.11 -1.65
CA LEU A 82 19.87 -0.46 -2.07
C LEU A 82 20.65 0.55 -2.93
N PRO A 83 22.00 0.61 -2.78
CA PRO A 83 22.79 1.47 -3.66
C PRO A 83 22.70 0.96 -5.10
N PRO A 84 22.87 1.85 -6.10
CA PRO A 84 22.87 1.43 -7.50
C PRO A 84 23.93 0.35 -7.71
N ASP A 85 23.56 -0.67 -8.49
CA ASP A 85 24.48 -1.75 -8.82
C ASP A 85 25.53 -1.24 -9.81
N GLU A 86 26.79 -1.16 -9.35
CA GLU A 86 27.89 -0.70 -10.17
C GLU A 86 28.23 -1.66 -11.32
N THR A 87 27.73 -2.90 -11.23
CA THR A 87 27.94 -3.90 -12.29
C THR A 87 26.82 -3.92 -13.32
N ALA A 88 25.81 -3.08 -13.15
CA ALA A 88 24.72 -2.97 -14.11
C ALA A 88 25.24 -2.43 -15.42
N ASP A 89 24.82 -3.03 -16.52
CA ASP A 89 25.18 -2.61 -17.87
C ASP A 89 24.77 -1.14 -18.06
N GLU A 90 25.69 -0.33 -18.55
CA GLU A 90 25.43 1.10 -18.79
C GLU A 90 24.29 1.31 -19.80
N ASP A 91 23.98 0.28 -20.60
CA ASP A 91 22.92 0.32 -21.59
C ASP A 91 21.54 -0.02 -21.03
N GLU A 92 21.45 -0.49 -19.78
CA GLU A 92 20.15 -0.78 -19.15
C GLU A 92 19.66 0.43 -18.38
N ASN A 93 18.52 0.97 -18.81
CA ASN A 93 17.84 1.97 -18.02
C ASN A 93 17.43 1.34 -16.69
N PRO A 94 17.80 1.95 -15.56
CA PRO A 94 17.36 1.39 -14.27
C PRO A 94 15.83 1.33 -14.21
N ILE A 95 15.31 0.14 -13.95
CA ILE A 95 13.88 -0.04 -13.77
C ILE A 95 13.53 0.43 -12.36
N ASP A 96 12.60 1.38 -12.27
CA ASP A 96 12.09 1.83 -10.98
C ASP A 96 11.37 0.66 -10.32
N PRO A 97 11.77 0.24 -9.10
CA PRO A 97 11.08 -0.86 -8.42
C PRO A 97 9.60 -0.63 -8.18
N ARG A 98 9.14 0.62 -8.22
CA ARG A 98 7.74 0.97 -8.03
C ARG A 98 6.89 0.86 -9.29
N ALA A 99 7.51 0.66 -10.46
CA ALA A 99 6.84 0.82 -11.75
C ALA A 99 5.59 -0.06 -11.89
N GLN A 100 5.69 -1.34 -11.54
CA GLN A 100 4.56 -2.26 -11.64
C GLN A 100 3.44 -1.89 -10.69
N LEU A 101 3.77 -1.47 -9.47
CA LEU A 101 2.78 -1.05 -8.49
C LEU A 101 2.03 0.20 -8.98
N VAL A 102 2.75 1.18 -9.49
CA VAL A 102 2.16 2.40 -10.04
C VAL A 102 1.18 2.07 -11.16
N GLU A 103 1.58 1.19 -12.07
CA GLU A 103 0.72 0.75 -13.17
C GLU A 103 -0.56 0.11 -12.65
N ARG A 104 -0.46 -0.79 -11.68
CA ARG A 104 -1.62 -1.45 -11.07
C ARG A 104 -2.55 -0.45 -10.39
N LEU A 105 -1.99 0.54 -9.70
CA LEU A 105 -2.77 1.58 -9.03
C LEU A 105 -3.52 2.44 -10.03
N ILE A 106 -2.88 2.82 -11.12
CA ILE A 106 -3.51 3.62 -12.17
C ILE A 106 -4.66 2.84 -12.81
N GLU A 107 -4.44 1.58 -13.14
CA GLU A 107 -5.48 0.73 -13.72
C GLU A 107 -6.67 0.57 -12.77
N TYR A 108 -6.39 0.36 -11.49
CA TYR A 108 -7.44 0.22 -10.49
C TYR A 108 -8.23 1.52 -10.31
N GLN A 109 -7.54 2.66 -10.32
CA GLN A 109 -8.18 3.97 -10.22
C GLN A 109 -9.14 4.20 -11.39
N ARG A 110 -8.73 3.83 -12.61
CA ARG A 110 -9.60 3.91 -13.79
C ARG A 110 -10.82 3.02 -13.66
N TYR A 111 -10.62 1.82 -13.16
CA TYR A 111 -11.71 0.87 -12.94
C TYR A 111 -12.77 1.45 -11.99
N LYS A 112 -12.36 2.16 -10.97
CA LYS A 112 -13.28 2.75 -9.98
C LYS A 112 -13.98 4.01 -10.47
N GLU A 113 -13.47 4.65 -11.49
CA GLU A 113 -14.15 5.79 -12.12
C GLU A 113 -15.32 5.25 -12.98
#